data_2d46d3ca34470c5b7d93779293b1497e
#
_entry.id   2d46d3ca34470c5b7d93779293b1497e
#
_cell.length_a   1.000
_cell.length_b   1.000
_cell.length_c   1.000
_cell.angle_alpha   90.00
_cell.angle_beta   90.00
_cell.angle_gamma   90.00
#
_symmetry.space_group_name_H-M   'P 1'
#
loop_
_entity.id
_entity.type
_entity.pdbx_description
1 polymer ?
#
loop_
_entity_poly.entity_id
_entity_poly.type
_entity_poly.pdbx_seq_one_letter_code
_entity_poly.pdbx_strand_id
1 'polypeptide(L)'
;MADRFQTDVLDKSHEKPVLVDFWAPWCGPCRVLGPTIEKLARESGGRWRLVKINTDAHPELSQRFGIRGIPAVKMFVDGAVAAEFTGALPEADLRQWLGQHLPEPA
;
A
#
# COMPACT_ATOMS: atom_id res chain seq x y z
N MET A 1 -9.22 -6.90 -12.51
CA MET A 1 -8.34 -6.50 -11.36
C MET A 1 -7.95 -7.67 -10.46
N ALA A 2 -8.84 -8.62 -10.20
CA ALA A 2 -8.52 -9.77 -9.35
C ALA A 2 -7.26 -10.51 -9.84
N ASP A 3 -7.16 -10.78 -11.14
CA ASP A 3 -5.99 -11.44 -11.71
C ASP A 3 -4.74 -10.60 -11.56
N ARG A 4 -4.87 -9.29 -11.74
CA ARG A 4 -3.75 -8.36 -11.59
C ARG A 4 -3.34 -8.22 -10.14
N PHE A 5 -4.30 -8.31 -9.20
CA PHE A 5 -3.98 -8.28 -7.78
C PHE A 5 -3.12 -9.50 -7.42
N GLN A 6 -3.50 -10.68 -7.92
CA GLN A 6 -2.70 -11.88 -7.68
C GLN A 6 -1.27 -11.69 -8.18
N THR A 7 -1.11 -11.23 -9.42
CA THR A 7 0.20 -11.07 -10.06
C THR A 7 0.99 -9.90 -9.48
N ASP A 8 0.35 -8.73 -9.38
CA ASP A 8 1.05 -7.49 -9.04
C ASP A 8 1.29 -7.34 -7.54
N VAL A 9 0.48 -7.98 -6.72
CA VAL A 9 0.59 -7.87 -5.27
C VAL A 9 1.04 -9.18 -4.64
N LEU A 10 0.21 -10.22 -4.71
CA LEU A 10 0.51 -11.45 -3.96
C LEU A 10 1.75 -12.14 -4.47
N ASP A 11 1.84 -12.39 -5.77
CA ASP A 11 3.01 -13.04 -6.36
C ASP A 11 4.26 -12.18 -6.21
N LYS A 12 4.11 -10.89 -6.52
CA LYS A 12 5.23 -9.95 -6.43
C LYS A 12 5.76 -9.81 -5.01
N SER A 13 4.91 -9.99 -4.00
CA SER A 13 5.31 -9.86 -2.60
C SER A 13 6.29 -10.94 -2.14
N HIS A 14 6.46 -12.01 -2.95
CA HIS A 14 7.50 -13.00 -2.70
C HIS A 14 8.88 -12.53 -3.14
N GLU A 15 8.93 -11.52 -4.02
CA GLU A 15 10.20 -10.95 -4.50
C GLU A 15 10.61 -9.74 -3.70
N LYS A 16 9.65 -8.88 -3.34
CA LYS A 16 9.89 -7.66 -2.57
C LYS A 16 8.59 -7.22 -1.91
N PRO A 17 8.65 -6.43 -0.85
CA PRO A 17 7.43 -5.92 -0.23
C PRO A 17 6.59 -5.11 -1.21
N VAL A 18 5.27 -5.27 -1.11
CA VAL A 18 4.33 -4.50 -1.93
C VAL A 18 3.42 -3.73 -0.98
N LEU A 19 3.42 -2.40 -1.10
CA LEU A 19 2.48 -1.56 -0.39
C LEU A 19 1.26 -1.32 -1.26
N VAL A 20 0.09 -1.61 -0.71
CA VAL A 20 -1.18 -1.37 -1.40
C VAL A 20 -1.88 -0.20 -0.73
N ASP A 21 -2.12 0.86 -1.51
CA ASP A 21 -2.82 2.07 -1.05
C ASP A 21 -4.25 2.03 -1.55
N PHE A 22 -5.19 1.74 -0.65
CA PHE A 22 -6.62 1.77 -0.95
C PHE A 22 -7.10 3.21 -0.83
N TRP A 23 -7.62 3.75 -1.92
CA TRP A 23 -8.00 5.16 -2.01
C TRP A 23 -9.30 5.34 -2.80
N ALA A 24 -9.81 6.56 -2.84
CA ALA A 24 -10.94 6.91 -3.69
C ALA A 24 -10.78 8.37 -4.18
N PRO A 25 -11.33 8.69 -5.36
CA PRO A 25 -11.20 10.04 -5.93
C PRO A 25 -11.80 11.15 -5.04
N TRP A 26 -12.84 10.84 -4.27
CA TRP A 26 -13.53 11.81 -3.42
C TRP A 26 -12.87 11.99 -2.05
N CYS A 27 -11.85 11.23 -1.76
CA CYS A 27 -11.23 11.17 -0.43
C CYS A 27 -10.15 12.24 -0.29
N GLY A 28 -10.42 13.25 0.54
CA GLY A 28 -9.46 14.35 0.79
C GLY A 28 -8.13 13.86 1.34
N PRO A 29 -8.13 13.09 2.46
CA PRO A 29 -6.86 12.57 3.01
C PRO A 29 -6.06 11.70 2.04
N CYS A 30 -6.74 11.00 1.13
CA CYS A 30 -6.06 10.23 0.10
C CYS A 30 -5.24 11.11 -0.83
N ARG A 31 -5.73 12.32 -1.10
CA ARG A 31 -5.02 13.29 -1.95
C ARG A 31 -3.79 13.85 -1.27
N VAL A 32 -3.74 13.78 0.06
CA VAL A 32 -2.56 14.19 0.83
C VAL A 32 -1.54 13.07 0.87
N LEU A 33 -1.98 11.85 1.18
CA LEU A 33 -1.08 10.70 1.29
C LEU A 33 -0.51 10.28 -0.08
N GLY A 34 -1.32 10.32 -1.13
CA GLY A 34 -0.93 9.81 -2.45
C GLY A 34 0.42 10.34 -2.93
N PRO A 35 0.59 11.66 -3.03
CA PRO A 35 1.88 12.21 -3.48
C PRO A 35 3.04 11.83 -2.57
N THR A 36 2.80 11.76 -1.26
CA THR A 36 3.84 11.40 -0.29
C THR A 36 4.30 9.95 -0.47
N ILE A 37 3.36 9.02 -0.52
CA ILE A 37 3.73 7.61 -0.65
C ILE A 37 4.35 7.31 -2.02
N GLU A 38 3.90 8.01 -3.06
CA GLU A 38 4.48 7.87 -4.39
C GLU A 38 5.92 8.39 -4.42
N LYS A 39 6.19 9.50 -3.75
CA LYS A 39 7.54 10.05 -3.61
C LYS A 39 8.45 9.03 -2.92
N LEU A 40 8.00 8.45 -1.81
CA LEU A 40 8.81 7.49 -1.08
C LEU A 40 9.03 6.20 -1.87
N ALA A 41 8.06 5.80 -2.67
CA ALA A 41 8.23 4.64 -3.55
C ALA A 41 9.34 4.89 -4.57
N ARG A 42 9.36 6.09 -5.18
CA ARG A 42 10.43 6.45 -6.11
C ARG A 42 11.79 6.47 -5.41
N GLU A 43 11.85 7.05 -4.21
CA GLU A 43 13.09 7.12 -3.44
C GLU A 43 13.62 5.74 -3.05
N SER A 44 12.72 4.75 -2.95
CA SER A 44 13.14 3.41 -2.55
C SER A 44 14.03 2.72 -3.57
N GLY A 45 14.03 3.22 -4.82
CA GLY A 45 14.83 2.63 -5.87
C GLY A 45 14.46 1.18 -6.18
N GLY A 46 13.20 0.83 -5.97
CA GLY A 46 12.72 -0.53 -6.24
C GLY A 46 12.83 -1.49 -5.08
N ARG A 47 13.19 -1.01 -3.89
CA ARG A 47 13.22 -1.87 -2.71
C ARG A 47 11.83 -2.41 -2.37
N TRP A 48 10.80 -1.61 -2.63
CA TRP A 48 9.41 -2.04 -2.48
C TRP A 48 8.59 -1.43 -3.60
N ARG A 49 7.43 -2.01 -3.84
CA ARG A 49 6.53 -1.55 -4.88
C ARG A 49 5.29 -0.92 -4.27
N LEU A 50 4.73 0.06 -4.99
CA LEU A 50 3.46 0.66 -4.63
C LEU A 50 2.42 0.26 -5.66
N VAL A 51 1.29 -0.26 -5.17
CA VAL A 51 0.11 -0.53 -5.99
C VAL A 51 -1.04 0.26 -5.40
N LYS A 52 -1.70 1.07 -6.23
CA LYS A 52 -2.83 1.89 -5.79
C LYS A 52 -4.13 1.24 -6.27
N ILE A 53 -5.07 1.09 -5.35
CA ILE A 53 -6.37 0.47 -5.66
C ILE A 53 -7.48 1.44 -5.34
N ASN A 54 -8.23 1.83 -6.39
CA ASN A 54 -9.40 2.69 -6.26
C ASN A 54 -10.55 1.82 -5.73
N THR A 55 -10.99 2.11 -4.50
CA THR A 55 -12.04 1.31 -3.84
C THR A 55 -13.39 1.41 -4.55
N ASP A 56 -13.64 2.52 -5.24
CA ASP A 56 -14.88 2.67 -6.01
C ASP A 56 -14.90 1.74 -7.22
N ALA A 57 -13.73 1.55 -7.84
CA ALA A 57 -13.59 0.70 -9.02
C ALA A 57 -13.49 -0.79 -8.66
N HIS A 58 -13.03 -1.10 -7.45
CA HIS A 58 -12.75 -2.47 -7.02
C HIS A 58 -13.31 -2.75 -5.64
N PRO A 59 -14.65 -2.67 -5.48
CA PRO A 59 -15.27 -2.90 -4.18
C PRO A 59 -15.05 -4.31 -3.64
N GLU A 60 -14.83 -5.28 -4.52
CA GLU A 60 -14.56 -6.66 -4.10
C GLU A 60 -13.24 -6.78 -3.32
N LEU A 61 -12.25 -5.97 -3.68
CA LEU A 61 -10.97 -5.97 -2.95
C LEU A 61 -11.10 -5.26 -1.61
N SER A 62 -11.85 -4.16 -1.57
CA SER A 62 -12.14 -3.48 -0.30
C SER A 62 -12.84 -4.41 0.67
N GLN A 63 -13.82 -5.17 0.18
CA GLN A 63 -14.55 -6.11 0.99
C GLN A 63 -13.67 -7.26 1.46
N ARG A 64 -12.87 -7.80 0.54
CA ARG A 64 -11.95 -8.90 0.84
C ARG A 64 -10.99 -8.55 1.98
N PHE A 65 -10.48 -7.33 2.01
CA PHE A 65 -9.51 -6.90 3.02
C PHE A 65 -10.12 -6.08 4.15
N GLY A 66 -11.44 -6.01 4.22
CA GLY A 66 -12.13 -5.36 5.32
C GLY A 66 -11.85 -3.86 5.43
N ILE A 67 -11.73 -3.18 4.29
CA ILE A 67 -11.42 -1.75 4.28
C ILE A 67 -12.63 -0.97 4.78
N ARG A 68 -12.48 -0.26 5.90
CA ARG A 68 -13.56 0.55 6.48
C ARG A 68 -13.27 2.03 6.43
N GLY A 69 -12.01 2.43 6.37
CA GLY A 69 -11.59 3.81 6.26
C GLY A 69 -10.50 3.93 5.23
N ILE A 70 -10.42 5.06 4.57
CA ILE A 70 -9.38 5.33 3.57
C ILE A 70 -8.77 6.69 3.82
N PRO A 71 -7.47 6.88 3.47
CA PRO A 71 -6.62 5.88 2.83
C PRO A 71 -6.28 4.75 3.79
N ALA A 72 -6.18 3.53 3.25
CA ALA A 72 -5.74 2.38 4.03
C ALA A 72 -4.55 1.77 3.29
N VAL A 73 -3.45 1.58 4.00
CA VAL A 73 -2.22 1.04 3.40
C VAL A 73 -1.89 -0.28 4.05
N LYS A 74 -1.68 -1.30 3.22
CA LYS A 74 -1.28 -2.63 3.68
C LYS A 74 0.02 -3.02 3.01
N MET A 75 0.97 -3.50 3.82
CA MET A 75 2.24 -4.02 3.31
C MET A 75 2.14 -5.53 3.19
N PHE A 76 2.31 -6.02 1.97
CA PHE A 76 2.32 -7.46 1.70
C PHE A 76 3.76 -7.97 1.61
N VAL A 77 4.03 -9.04 2.32
CA VAL A 77 5.32 -9.74 2.30
C VAL A 77 5.02 -11.23 2.27
N ASP A 78 5.64 -11.93 1.31
CA ASP A 78 5.46 -13.39 1.17
C ASP A 78 3.98 -13.81 1.12
N GLY A 79 3.16 -13.03 0.42
CA GLY A 79 1.76 -13.35 0.16
C GLY A 79 0.79 -12.98 1.25
N ALA A 80 1.24 -12.34 2.34
CA ALA A 80 0.39 -12.00 3.47
C ALA A 80 0.59 -10.56 3.92
N VAL A 81 -0.43 -10.00 4.59
CA VAL A 81 -0.33 -8.66 5.18
C VAL A 81 0.61 -8.70 6.36
N ALA A 82 1.74 -8.00 6.26
CA ALA A 82 2.74 -7.93 7.31
C ALA A 82 2.56 -6.72 8.23
N ALA A 83 2.00 -5.62 7.70
CA ALA A 83 1.78 -4.40 8.47
C ALA A 83 0.73 -3.56 7.76
N GLU A 84 0.11 -2.65 8.50
CA GLU A 84 -0.93 -1.80 7.92
C GLU A 84 -1.11 -0.53 8.74
N PHE A 85 -1.65 0.51 8.09
CA PHE A 85 -2.13 1.70 8.79
C PHE A 85 -3.29 2.30 8.02
N THR A 86 -4.07 3.16 8.71
CA THR A 86 -5.20 3.88 8.13
C THR A 86 -5.01 5.36 8.39
N GLY A 87 -5.34 6.17 7.39
CA GLY A 87 -5.24 7.62 7.47
C GLY A 87 -3.99 8.16 6.78
N ALA A 88 -3.94 9.48 6.63
CA ALA A 88 -2.86 10.15 5.91
C ALA A 88 -1.71 10.46 6.86
N LEU A 89 -0.82 9.50 7.04
CA LEU A 89 0.38 9.72 7.86
C LEU A 89 1.24 10.83 7.24
N PRO A 90 1.71 11.79 8.05
CA PRO A 90 2.73 12.73 7.58
C PRO A 90 3.99 11.99 7.11
N GLU A 91 4.75 12.64 6.25
CA GLU A 91 5.93 12.00 5.64
C GLU A 91 6.90 11.42 6.68
N ALA A 92 7.20 12.18 7.75
CA ALA A 92 8.12 11.70 8.77
C ALA A 92 7.61 10.42 9.44
N ASP A 93 6.31 10.37 9.73
CA ASP A 93 5.69 9.20 10.34
C ASP A 93 5.67 8.01 9.39
N LEU A 94 5.45 8.28 8.11
CA LEU A 94 5.45 7.22 7.09
C LEU A 94 6.86 6.64 6.92
N ARG A 95 7.89 7.49 6.92
CA ARG A 95 9.28 7.03 6.87
C ARG A 95 9.61 6.15 8.08
N GLN A 96 9.15 6.54 9.25
CA GLN A 96 9.38 5.77 10.47
C GLN A 96 8.66 4.42 10.40
N TRP A 97 7.40 4.43 9.94
CA TRP A 97 6.62 3.21 9.77
C TRP A 97 7.28 2.24 8.80
N LEU A 98 7.77 2.75 7.68
CA LEU A 98 8.50 1.93 6.71
C LEU A 98 9.77 1.34 7.33
N GLY A 99 10.51 2.14 8.09
CA GLY A 99 11.73 1.67 8.76
C GLY A 99 11.45 0.58 9.78
N GLN A 100 10.29 0.62 10.43
CA GLN A 100 9.92 -0.37 11.43
C GLN A 100 9.43 -1.68 10.82
N HIS A 101 8.83 -1.63 9.62
CA HIS A 101 8.11 -2.78 9.09
C HIS A 101 8.71 -3.38 7.83
N LEU A 102 9.52 -2.64 7.07
CA LEU A 102 10.18 -3.21 5.91
C LEU A 102 11.18 -4.27 6.37
N PRO A 103 11.17 -5.45 5.71
CA PRO A 103 12.17 -6.47 6.02
C PRO A 103 13.58 -5.96 5.73
N GLU A 104 14.55 -6.46 6.50
CA GLU A 104 15.94 -6.16 6.25
C GLU A 104 16.34 -6.71 4.88
N PRO A 105 17.17 -5.99 4.11
CA PRO A 105 17.71 -6.54 2.87
C PRO A 105 18.56 -7.77 3.16
N ALA A 106 18.42 -8.77 2.29
CA ALA A 106 19.20 -10.01 2.44
C ALA A 106 20.69 -9.76 2.13
#